data_c8820753e9e6c48dd08ba44b642db30a
#
_entry.id   c8820753e9e6c48dd08ba44b642db30a
#
_cell.length_a   1.000
_cell.length_b   1.000
_cell.length_c   1.000
_cell.angle_alpha   90.00
_cell.angle_beta   90.00
_cell.angle_gamma   90.00
#
_symmetry.space_group_name_H-M   'P 1'
#
loop_
_entity.id
_entity.type
_entity.pdbx_description
1 polymer ?
#
loop_
_entity_poly.entity_id
_entity_poly.type
_entity_poly.pdbx_seq_one_letter_code
_entity_poly.pdbx_strand_id
1 'polypeptide(L)'
;MSRTFAAVAALTLILTASSASAQMLKTADTSKGKTFVDDKGMTLYTFDKDSAGKSVCNGPCAENWPALIAADDAKPTADMTVVVRDDGKKMWAYKGKPLYTFKKDVAAGDTNGDGFLNGAWHMAKP
;
A
#
# COMPACT_ATOMS: atom_id res chain seq x y z
N MET A 1 -42.34 -4.31 51.49
CA MET A 1 -41.36 -5.21 50.83
C MET A 1 -40.75 -4.51 49.67
N SER A 2 -39.58 -3.97 49.86
CA SER A 2 -38.87 -3.32 48.82
C SER A 2 -38.03 -4.34 48.05
N ARG A 3 -38.24 -4.45 46.80
CA ARG A 3 -37.40 -5.24 45.91
C ARG A 3 -36.44 -4.31 45.20
N THR A 4 -35.23 -4.39 45.57
CA THR A 4 -34.18 -3.74 44.85
C THR A 4 -33.80 -4.56 43.65
N PHE A 5 -34.08 -4.09 42.49
CA PHE A 5 -33.51 -4.65 41.28
C PHE A 5 -32.19 -3.98 41.04
N ALA A 6 -31.15 -4.74 41.17
CA ALA A 6 -29.84 -4.31 40.70
C ALA A 6 -29.88 -4.35 39.17
N ALA A 7 -29.95 -3.22 38.55
CA ALA A 7 -29.74 -3.10 37.13
C ALA A 7 -28.24 -3.33 36.89
N VAL A 8 -27.92 -4.47 36.40
CA VAL A 8 -26.58 -4.73 35.90
C VAL A 8 -26.51 -4.02 34.55
N ALA A 9 -25.93 -2.85 34.56
CA ALA A 9 -25.53 -2.21 33.31
C ALA A 9 -24.36 -3.03 32.77
N ALA A 10 -24.61 -3.84 31.79
CA ALA A 10 -23.55 -4.46 31.02
C ALA A 10 -22.86 -3.36 30.24
N LEU A 11 -21.73 -2.93 30.74
CA LEU A 11 -20.85 -2.06 29.98
C LEU A 11 -20.20 -2.89 28.90
N THR A 12 -20.76 -2.89 27.72
CA THR A 12 -20.08 -3.41 26.56
C THR A 12 -18.97 -2.43 26.19
N LEU A 13 -17.78 -2.74 26.60
CA LEU A 13 -16.61 -2.03 26.14
C LEU A 13 -16.40 -2.46 24.68
N ILE A 14 -16.85 -1.65 23.76
CA ILE A 14 -16.46 -1.82 22.37
C ILE A 14 -15.04 -1.30 22.27
N LEU A 15 -14.10 -2.20 22.34
CA LEU A 15 -12.75 -1.89 21.92
C LEU A 15 -12.78 -1.81 20.41
N THR A 16 -12.99 -0.62 19.91
CA THR A 16 -12.56 -0.32 18.55
C THR A 16 -11.04 -0.25 18.60
N ALA A 17 -10.41 -1.39 18.41
CA ALA A 17 -9.02 -1.39 18.08
C ALA A 17 -8.92 -0.73 16.72
N SER A 18 -8.70 0.57 16.68
CA SER A 18 -8.20 1.20 15.50
C SER A 18 -6.79 0.66 15.30
N SER A 19 -6.67 -0.40 14.55
CA SER A 19 -5.38 -0.83 14.04
C SER A 19 -4.96 0.20 12.99
N ALA A 20 -4.55 1.37 13.46
CA ALA A 20 -4.18 2.49 12.62
C ALA A 20 -2.88 2.27 11.89
N SER A 21 -2.36 1.04 11.73
CA SER A 21 -0.97 0.97 11.39
C SER A 21 -0.54 -0.13 10.45
N ALA A 22 -1.40 -1.07 10.13
CA ALA A 22 -1.07 -2.04 9.10
C ALA A 22 -1.83 -1.67 7.84
N GLN A 23 -1.14 -1.06 6.89
CA GLN A 23 -1.72 -0.92 5.57
C GLN A 23 -1.80 -2.31 4.96
N MET A 24 -3.01 -2.83 4.89
CA MET A 24 -3.29 -4.02 4.11
C MET A 24 -3.46 -3.59 2.66
N LEU A 25 -2.66 -4.17 1.78
CA LEU A 25 -2.83 -3.95 0.36
C LEU A 25 -4.18 -4.50 -0.10
N LYS A 26 -4.89 -3.68 -0.81
CA LYS A 26 -6.12 -4.09 -1.50
C LYS A 26 -5.75 -4.70 -2.84
N THR A 27 -6.58 -5.59 -3.34
CA THR A 27 -6.45 -6.15 -4.67
C THR A 27 -7.66 -5.78 -5.52
N ALA A 28 -7.47 -5.73 -6.82
CA ALA A 28 -8.54 -5.52 -7.78
C ALA A 28 -8.29 -6.36 -9.02
N ASP A 29 -9.37 -6.71 -9.71
CA ASP A 29 -9.27 -7.39 -10.99
C ASP A 29 -9.13 -6.38 -12.12
N THR A 30 -8.21 -6.63 -13.02
CA THR A 30 -7.99 -5.82 -14.22
C THR A 30 -8.10 -6.69 -15.47
N SER A 31 -8.07 -6.06 -16.63
CA SER A 31 -8.02 -6.79 -17.91
C SER A 31 -6.76 -7.67 -18.05
N LYS A 32 -5.73 -7.39 -17.26
CA LYS A 32 -4.46 -8.13 -17.22
C LYS A 32 -4.32 -9.05 -16.01
N GLY A 33 -5.39 -9.24 -15.26
CA GLY A 33 -5.41 -10.08 -14.07
C GLY A 33 -5.47 -9.29 -12.78
N LYS A 34 -5.35 -10.00 -11.67
CA LYS A 34 -5.41 -9.40 -10.33
C LYS A 34 -4.13 -8.64 -10.02
N THR A 35 -4.28 -7.45 -9.45
CA THR A 35 -3.17 -6.60 -9.04
C THR A 35 -3.41 -5.99 -7.66
N PHE A 36 -2.36 -5.62 -6.97
CA PHE A 36 -2.49 -4.76 -5.81
C PHE A 36 -2.85 -3.35 -6.26
N VAL A 37 -3.67 -2.69 -5.46
CA VAL A 37 -4.10 -1.31 -5.67
C VAL A 37 -3.95 -0.51 -4.39
N ASP A 38 -3.84 0.81 -4.53
CA ASP A 38 -3.84 1.72 -3.40
C ASP A 38 -5.26 1.99 -2.88
N ASP A 39 -5.40 2.88 -1.91
CA ASP A 39 -6.69 3.24 -1.32
C ASP A 39 -7.67 3.86 -2.31
N LYS A 40 -7.17 4.38 -3.41
CA LYS A 40 -7.98 4.99 -4.48
C LYS A 40 -8.30 4.00 -5.60
N GLY A 41 -7.87 2.76 -5.47
CA GLY A 41 -8.06 1.74 -6.49
C GLY A 41 -7.05 1.80 -7.63
N MET A 42 -6.00 2.60 -7.51
CA MET A 42 -4.98 2.74 -8.54
C MET A 42 -4.00 1.58 -8.50
N THR A 43 -3.66 1.06 -9.68
CA THR A 43 -2.74 -0.06 -9.82
C THR A 43 -1.37 0.27 -9.25
N LEU A 44 -0.82 -0.65 -8.48
CA LEU A 44 0.55 -0.58 -7.96
C LEU A 44 1.51 -1.35 -8.85
N TYR A 45 2.73 -0.83 -8.93
CA TYR A 45 3.78 -1.36 -9.80
C TYR A 45 5.06 -1.62 -9.04
N THR A 46 5.86 -2.53 -9.55
CA THR A 46 7.24 -2.76 -9.11
C THR A 46 8.20 -2.46 -10.24
N PHE A 47 9.44 -2.14 -9.89
CA PHE A 47 10.50 -1.78 -10.82
C PHE A 47 11.65 -2.78 -10.73
N ASP A 48 12.00 -3.42 -11.83
CA ASP A 48 13.02 -4.47 -11.84
C ASP A 48 14.43 -3.99 -11.49
N LYS A 49 14.70 -2.70 -11.67
CA LYS A 49 15.99 -2.11 -11.29
C LYS A 49 16.14 -1.84 -9.80
N ASP A 50 15.02 -1.87 -9.06
CA ASP A 50 15.08 -1.79 -7.61
C ASP A 50 15.65 -3.08 -7.04
N SER A 51 16.38 -2.98 -5.95
CA SER A 51 16.82 -4.11 -5.16
C SER A 51 15.95 -4.26 -3.91
N ALA A 52 16.08 -5.38 -3.21
CA ALA A 52 15.30 -5.63 -2.00
C ALA A 52 15.55 -4.51 -0.97
N GLY A 53 14.48 -3.81 -0.59
CA GLY A 53 14.54 -2.74 0.38
C GLY A 53 15.16 -1.44 -0.11
N LYS A 54 15.39 -1.29 -1.43
CA LYS A 54 15.98 -0.08 -1.99
C LYS A 54 15.27 0.36 -3.26
N SER A 55 14.85 1.63 -3.28
CA SER A 55 14.29 2.29 -4.45
C SER A 55 15.36 3.08 -5.18
N VAL A 56 15.50 2.84 -6.48
CA VAL A 56 16.41 3.61 -7.36
C VAL A 56 15.68 4.56 -8.29
N CYS A 57 14.35 4.62 -8.19
CA CYS A 57 13.50 5.52 -8.96
C CYS A 57 13.47 6.90 -8.28
N ASN A 58 14.33 7.80 -8.69
CA ASN A 58 14.49 9.15 -8.13
C ASN A 58 14.36 10.20 -9.23
N GLY A 59 14.21 11.47 -8.83
CA GLY A 59 14.12 12.59 -9.76
C GLY A 59 12.99 12.43 -10.79
N PRO A 60 13.29 12.55 -12.09
CA PRO A 60 12.27 12.41 -13.15
C PRO A 60 11.53 11.06 -13.13
N CYS A 61 12.20 9.99 -12.73
CA CYS A 61 11.56 8.69 -12.56
C CYS A 61 10.45 8.77 -11.52
N ALA A 62 10.71 9.39 -10.38
CA ALA A 62 9.76 9.52 -9.29
C ALA A 62 8.57 10.45 -9.64
N GLU A 63 8.75 11.36 -10.58
CA GLU A 63 7.66 12.19 -11.09
C GLU A 63 6.66 11.37 -11.91
N ASN A 64 7.14 10.44 -12.70
CA ASN A 64 6.31 9.56 -13.52
C ASN A 64 5.78 8.35 -12.73
N TRP A 65 6.52 7.92 -11.74
CA TRP A 65 6.22 6.76 -10.89
C TRP A 65 6.22 7.17 -9.42
N PRO A 66 5.17 7.86 -8.97
CA PRO A 66 5.08 8.26 -7.58
C PRO A 66 5.14 7.06 -6.63
N ALA A 67 5.96 7.16 -5.60
CA ALA A 67 6.05 6.13 -4.58
C ALA A 67 4.77 6.02 -3.78
N LEU A 68 4.42 4.80 -3.39
CA LEU A 68 3.37 4.57 -2.40
C LEU A 68 3.91 4.99 -1.03
N ILE A 69 3.56 6.19 -0.60
CA ILE A 69 4.13 6.81 0.59
C ILE A 69 3.63 6.10 1.85
N ALA A 70 4.56 5.80 2.74
CA ALA A 70 4.28 5.31 4.08
C ALA A 70 4.38 6.45 5.09
N ALA A 71 3.47 6.49 6.06
CA ALA A 71 3.54 7.46 7.14
C ALA A 71 4.79 7.22 8.00
N ASP A 72 5.26 8.26 8.71
CA ASP A 72 6.44 8.13 9.57
C ASP A 72 6.28 7.10 10.68
N ASP A 73 5.05 6.90 11.14
CA ASP A 73 4.69 5.92 12.16
C ASP A 73 4.17 4.61 11.58
N ALA A 74 4.32 4.40 10.27
CA ALA A 74 3.89 3.18 9.62
C ALA A 74 4.60 1.96 10.21
N LYS A 75 3.82 0.91 10.46
CA LYS A 75 4.34 -0.32 11.07
C LYS A 75 4.43 -1.42 10.04
N PRO A 76 5.63 -1.99 9.84
CA PRO A 76 5.79 -3.14 8.96
C PRO A 76 4.96 -4.34 9.41
N THR A 77 4.54 -5.12 8.44
CA THR A 77 4.01 -6.48 8.65
C THR A 77 4.98 -7.49 8.05
N ALA A 78 4.61 -8.79 8.06
CA ALA A 78 5.47 -9.81 7.50
C ALA A 78 5.82 -9.56 6.02
N ASP A 79 4.85 -9.12 5.22
CA ASP A 79 5.01 -8.92 3.78
C ASP A 79 5.18 -7.46 3.37
N MET A 80 4.71 -6.53 4.21
CA MET A 80 4.78 -5.09 3.95
C MET A 80 5.84 -4.45 4.81
N THR A 81 6.85 -3.89 4.17
CA THR A 81 7.95 -3.20 4.85
C THR A 81 8.05 -1.75 4.39
N VAL A 82 8.77 -0.95 5.15
CA VAL A 82 9.00 0.46 4.85
C VAL A 82 10.41 0.62 4.31
N VAL A 83 10.53 1.30 3.18
CA VAL A 83 11.79 1.63 2.54
C VAL A 83 12.03 3.13 2.67
N VAL A 84 13.20 3.53 3.13
CA VAL A 84 13.61 4.93 3.14
C VAL A 84 14.25 5.26 1.79
N ARG A 85 13.67 6.23 1.10
CA ARG A 85 14.15 6.68 -0.20
C ARG A 85 15.36 7.60 -0.03
N ASP A 86 16.08 7.82 -1.14
CA ASP A 86 17.24 8.72 -1.13
C ASP A 86 16.89 10.17 -0.75
N ASP A 87 15.65 10.58 -0.98
CA ASP A 87 15.11 11.90 -0.57
C ASP A 87 14.64 11.95 0.89
N GLY A 88 14.80 10.86 1.65
CA GLY A 88 14.38 10.75 3.04
C GLY A 88 12.91 10.38 3.24
N LYS A 89 12.11 10.35 2.20
CA LYS A 89 10.72 9.92 2.28
C LYS A 89 10.62 8.41 2.45
N LYS A 90 9.57 7.97 3.13
CA LYS A 90 9.29 6.56 3.36
C LYS A 90 8.26 6.06 2.37
N MET A 91 8.47 4.87 1.85
CA MET A 91 7.54 4.21 0.94
C MET A 91 7.31 2.77 1.36
N TRP A 92 6.17 2.23 0.95
CA TRP A 92 5.85 0.83 1.17
C TRP A 92 6.55 -0.06 0.14
N ALA A 93 6.94 -1.24 0.60
CA ALA A 93 7.42 -2.33 -0.24
C ALA A 93 6.66 -3.62 0.11
N TYR A 94 6.41 -4.42 -0.90
CA TYR A 94 5.81 -5.75 -0.75
C TYR A 94 6.87 -6.81 -1.00
N LYS A 95 7.12 -7.64 0.00
CA LYS A 95 8.19 -8.67 -0.05
C LYS A 95 9.52 -8.10 -0.53
N GLY A 96 9.86 -6.92 -0.02
CA GLY A 96 11.10 -6.23 -0.36
C GLY A 96 11.07 -5.42 -1.64
N LYS A 97 10.00 -5.48 -2.41
CA LYS A 97 9.86 -4.73 -3.67
C LYS A 97 9.16 -3.40 -3.44
N PRO A 98 9.82 -2.26 -3.64
CA PRO A 98 9.20 -0.95 -3.54
C PRO A 98 7.99 -0.82 -4.46
N LEU A 99 6.95 -0.16 -3.99
CA LEU A 99 5.67 -0.03 -4.68
C LEU A 99 5.45 1.39 -5.18
N TYR A 100 4.95 1.51 -6.42
CA TYR A 100 4.72 2.77 -7.11
C TYR A 100 3.34 2.80 -7.73
N THR A 101 2.82 4.01 -7.94
CA THR A 101 1.74 4.25 -8.90
C THR A 101 2.33 4.77 -10.20
N PHE A 102 1.51 4.88 -11.24
CA PHE A 102 1.92 5.43 -12.52
C PHE A 102 1.12 6.69 -12.85
N LYS A 103 1.82 7.76 -13.16
CA LYS A 103 1.21 9.05 -13.44
C LYS A 103 0.18 9.00 -14.58
N LYS A 104 0.41 8.15 -15.58
CA LYS A 104 -0.48 8.01 -16.73
C LYS A 104 -1.71 7.14 -16.48
N ASP A 105 -1.78 6.47 -15.37
CA ASP A 105 -3.01 5.82 -14.92
C ASP A 105 -3.91 6.89 -14.32
N VAL A 106 -5.07 7.12 -14.92
CA VAL A 106 -5.98 8.19 -14.52
C VAL A 106 -7.25 7.67 -13.85
N ALA A 107 -7.57 6.40 -14.05
CA ALA A 107 -8.76 5.77 -13.48
C ALA A 107 -8.40 4.45 -12.82
N ALA A 108 -9.20 4.07 -11.82
CA ALA A 108 -9.09 2.74 -11.21
C ALA A 108 -9.23 1.67 -12.29
N GLY A 109 -8.34 0.68 -12.24
CA GLY A 109 -8.29 -0.38 -13.25
C GLY A 109 -7.37 -0.11 -14.43
N ASP A 110 -6.83 1.09 -14.57
CA ASP A 110 -5.82 1.37 -15.59
C ASP A 110 -4.54 0.58 -15.29
N THR A 111 -3.90 0.07 -16.34
CA THR A 111 -2.66 -0.71 -16.26
C THR A 111 -1.65 -0.27 -17.31
N ASN A 112 -1.59 1.02 -17.57
CA ASN A 112 -0.76 1.59 -18.63
C ASN A 112 0.74 1.43 -18.37
N GLY A 113 1.13 1.22 -17.11
CA GLY A 113 2.52 1.05 -16.72
C GLY A 113 3.06 -0.35 -16.88
N ASP A 114 2.19 -1.35 -17.02
CA ASP A 114 2.63 -2.74 -17.10
C ASP A 114 3.40 -2.99 -18.40
N GLY A 115 4.63 -3.49 -18.25
CA GLY A 115 5.53 -3.70 -19.38
C GLY A 115 6.26 -2.44 -19.84
N PHE A 116 6.08 -1.31 -19.18
CA PHE A 116 6.73 -0.06 -19.57
C PHE A 116 8.25 -0.17 -19.46
N LEU A 117 8.96 0.57 -20.29
CA LEU A 117 10.43 0.57 -20.36
C LEU A 117 10.99 -0.84 -20.63
N ASN A 118 10.52 -1.45 -21.71
CA ASN A 118 10.94 -2.79 -22.15
C ASN A 118 10.76 -3.88 -21.09
N GLY A 119 9.68 -3.79 -20.31
CA GLY A 119 9.36 -4.77 -19.30
C GLY A 119 10.02 -4.55 -17.95
N ALA A 120 10.66 -3.39 -17.72
CA ALA A 120 11.26 -3.08 -16.43
C ALA A 120 10.22 -2.77 -15.34
N TRP A 121 9.02 -2.36 -15.73
CA TRP A 121 7.90 -2.08 -14.85
C TRP A 121 6.83 -3.14 -14.97
N HIS A 122 6.34 -3.61 -13.85
CA HIS A 122 5.32 -4.65 -13.76
C HIS A 122 4.23 -4.27 -12.79
N MET A 123 3.02 -4.74 -13.06
CA MET A 123 1.96 -4.72 -12.05
C MET A 123 2.41 -5.53 -10.84
N ALA A 124 2.17 -5.01 -9.66
CA ALA A 124 2.42 -5.73 -8.42
C ALA A 124 1.30 -6.77 -8.21
N LYS A 125 1.64 -8.03 -8.35
CA LYS A 125 0.67 -9.14 -8.23
C LYS A 125 0.81 -9.83 -6.89
N PRO A 126 -0.33 -10.23 -6.29
CA PRO A 126 -0.32 -11.00 -5.05
C PRO A 126 0.31 -12.39 -5.23
#